data_4a15030ad5431ffb8615a5b530ce91ba
#
_entry.id   4a15030ad5431ffb8615a5b530ce91ba
#
_cell.length_a   1.000
_cell.length_b   1.000
_cell.length_c   1.000
_cell.angle_alpha   90.00
_cell.angle_beta   90.00
_cell.angle_gamma   90.00
#
_symmetry.space_group_name_H-M   'P 1'
#
loop_
_entity.id
_entity.type
_entity.pdbx_description
1 polymer ?
#
loop_
_entity_poly.entity_id
_entity_poly.type
_entity_poly.pdbx_seq_one_letter_code
_entity_poly.pdbx_strand_id
1 'polypeptide(L)'
;MLPRFADIFQQGNRWLNWLEKQPEGSVRPVVIESVTKIMACGTTLMGYTQWCCSSPDCSHIKKVCFRCKSRSCPHCGVKAGAQWIQYLLSLVPDCPWQHIVFTLPCQYWSLVFHNRRLLAEMSRIAADVIQEICRQADVVPGIFTVIHTWGRDQEWHPHIHLSTTTGGVTSDHTWKNLHFYARKVMSMWRYRITRLLSRKYPDLVIPDALAAEGSSKRDWNRFLD
;
A
#
# COMPACT_ATOMS: atom_id res chain seq x y z
N MET A 1 -22.90 22.63 8.18
CA MET A 1 -22.46 21.21 8.18
C MET A 1 -21.26 21.12 7.25
N LEU A 2 -20.15 20.53 7.67
CA LEU A 2 -18.99 20.36 6.78
C LEU A 2 -19.37 19.39 5.65
N PRO A 3 -18.95 19.65 4.39
CA PRO A 3 -19.24 18.76 3.27
C PRO A 3 -18.65 17.38 3.51
N ARG A 4 -19.40 16.33 3.18
CA ARG A 4 -18.89 14.96 3.23
C ARG A 4 -18.00 14.73 2.02
N PHE A 5 -17.01 13.85 2.13
CA PHE A 5 -16.16 13.48 1.00
C PHE A 5 -16.98 12.91 -0.19
N ALA A 6 -18.09 12.23 0.10
CA ALA A 6 -19.05 11.76 -0.90
C ALA A 6 -19.63 12.92 -1.76
N ASP A 7 -19.81 14.10 -1.16
CA ASP A 7 -20.42 15.24 -1.86
C ASP A 7 -19.52 15.75 -2.99
N ILE A 8 -18.18 15.55 -2.90
CA ILE A 8 -17.22 15.88 -3.97
C ILE A 8 -17.54 15.07 -5.24
N PHE A 9 -17.91 13.82 -5.11
CA PHE A 9 -18.24 12.93 -6.22
C PHE A 9 -19.68 13.13 -6.73
N GLN A 10 -20.62 13.43 -5.82
CA GLN A 10 -22.05 13.51 -6.11
C GLN A 10 -22.45 14.88 -6.69
N GLN A 11 -21.81 15.98 -6.24
CA GLN A 11 -22.18 17.32 -6.66
C GLN A 11 -22.06 17.47 -8.18
N GLY A 12 -23.17 17.80 -8.85
CA GLY A 12 -23.23 17.94 -10.30
C GLY A 12 -22.84 16.67 -11.07
N ASN A 13 -23.06 15.50 -10.49
CA ASN A 13 -22.69 14.20 -11.08
C ASN A 13 -21.21 14.11 -11.48
N ARG A 14 -20.30 14.78 -10.76
CA ARG A 14 -18.87 14.88 -11.14
C ARG A 14 -18.21 13.53 -11.39
N TRP A 15 -18.51 12.54 -10.57
CA TRP A 15 -17.95 11.20 -10.74
C TRP A 15 -18.42 10.53 -12.04
N LEU A 16 -19.72 10.56 -12.32
CA LEU A 16 -20.29 9.97 -13.53
C LEU A 16 -19.78 10.68 -14.78
N ASN A 17 -19.83 12.02 -14.79
CA ASN A 17 -19.35 12.83 -15.90
C ASN A 17 -17.85 12.66 -16.18
N TRP A 18 -17.06 12.36 -15.14
CA TRP A 18 -15.65 12.03 -15.31
C TRP A 18 -15.48 10.62 -15.86
N LEU A 19 -16.21 9.63 -15.30
CA LEU A 19 -16.11 8.22 -15.68
C LEU A 19 -16.50 7.99 -17.14
N GLU A 20 -17.57 8.65 -17.62
CA GLU A 20 -18.05 8.59 -19.00
C GLU A 20 -17.03 9.10 -20.03
N LYS A 21 -16.12 9.97 -19.61
CA LYS A 21 -15.04 10.50 -20.46
C LYS A 21 -13.81 9.61 -20.52
N GLN A 22 -13.75 8.57 -19.70
CA GLN A 22 -12.61 7.67 -19.70
C GLN A 22 -12.76 6.61 -20.80
N PRO A 23 -11.66 6.20 -21.45
CA PRO A 23 -11.69 5.08 -22.39
C PRO A 23 -12.24 3.82 -21.70
N GLU A 24 -12.99 3.03 -22.45
CA GLU A 24 -13.54 1.77 -21.91
C GLU A 24 -12.43 0.87 -21.33
N GLY A 25 -12.67 0.36 -20.14
CA GLY A 25 -11.70 -0.51 -19.44
C GLY A 25 -10.47 0.20 -18.84
N SER A 26 -10.27 1.52 -19.07
CA SER A 26 -9.12 2.25 -18.55
C SER A 26 -9.19 2.47 -17.03
N VAL A 27 -10.39 2.57 -16.46
CA VAL A 27 -10.61 2.72 -15.04
C VAL A 27 -10.78 1.34 -14.38
N ARG A 28 -9.88 1.01 -13.48
CA ARG A 28 -9.91 -0.29 -12.81
C ARG A 28 -11.22 -0.50 -12.02
N PRO A 29 -11.84 -1.70 -12.09
CA PRO A 29 -13.10 -1.99 -11.39
C PRO A 29 -13.08 -1.65 -9.90
N VAL A 30 -11.94 -1.88 -9.22
CA VAL A 30 -11.77 -1.55 -7.79
C VAL A 30 -11.90 -0.05 -7.49
N VAL A 31 -11.57 0.84 -8.45
CA VAL A 31 -11.73 2.29 -8.30
C VAL A 31 -13.20 2.64 -8.35
N ILE A 32 -13.93 2.09 -9.35
CA ILE A 32 -15.38 2.28 -9.50
C ILE A 32 -16.10 1.79 -8.25
N GLU A 33 -15.81 0.58 -7.80
CA GLU A 33 -16.38 0.00 -6.59
C GLU A 33 -16.10 0.85 -5.35
N SER A 34 -14.86 1.32 -5.19
CA SER A 34 -14.45 2.12 -4.02
C SER A 34 -15.19 3.46 -3.98
N VAL A 35 -15.28 4.17 -5.10
CA VAL A 35 -15.99 5.46 -5.17
C VAL A 35 -17.49 5.25 -4.91
N THR A 36 -18.10 4.25 -5.54
CA THR A 36 -19.52 3.91 -5.32
C THR A 36 -19.80 3.62 -3.84
N LYS A 37 -18.95 2.80 -3.20
CA LYS A 37 -19.06 2.51 -1.77
C LYS A 37 -18.87 3.76 -0.89
N ILE A 38 -17.96 4.67 -1.27
CA ILE A 38 -17.72 5.92 -0.54
C ILE A 38 -18.95 6.82 -0.63
N MET A 39 -19.55 6.97 -1.81
CA MET A 39 -20.76 7.77 -2.01
C MET A 39 -21.94 7.26 -1.18
N ALA A 40 -22.11 5.96 -1.06
CA ALA A 40 -23.16 5.32 -0.26
C ALA A 40 -22.83 5.23 1.25
N CYS A 41 -21.60 5.52 1.67
CA CYS A 41 -21.12 5.29 3.03
C CYS A 41 -21.93 6.05 4.10
N GLY A 42 -22.53 5.30 5.02
CA GLY A 42 -23.34 5.86 6.11
C GLY A 42 -24.69 6.41 5.67
N THR A 43 -25.17 5.99 4.52
CA THR A 43 -26.52 6.23 4.02
C THR A 43 -27.35 4.94 4.05
N THR A 44 -28.65 5.06 3.86
CA THR A 44 -29.57 3.91 3.78
C THR A 44 -29.29 3.01 2.58
N LEU A 45 -28.60 3.51 1.53
CA LEU A 45 -28.17 2.72 0.37
C LEU A 45 -27.20 1.59 0.74
N MET A 46 -26.40 1.78 1.81
CA MET A 46 -25.52 0.71 2.33
C MET A 46 -26.26 -0.30 3.21
N GLY A 47 -27.56 -0.08 3.47
CA GLY A 47 -28.31 -0.78 4.50
C GLY A 47 -28.15 -0.13 5.89
N TYR A 48 -28.97 -0.58 6.82
CA TYR A 48 -28.95 -0.08 8.20
C TYR A 48 -29.48 -1.12 9.17
N THR A 49 -29.11 -0.98 10.44
CA THR A 49 -29.78 -1.65 11.55
C THR A 49 -30.80 -0.68 12.14
N GLN A 50 -32.02 -1.16 12.40
CA GLN A 50 -33.07 -0.40 13.05
C GLN A 50 -33.25 -0.89 14.48
N TRP A 51 -33.20 0.04 15.41
CA TRP A 51 -33.48 -0.19 16.83
C TRP A 51 -34.83 0.43 17.13
N CYS A 52 -35.72 -0.34 17.72
CA CYS A 52 -37.03 0.11 18.18
C CYS A 52 -37.05 0.09 19.70
N CYS A 53 -37.72 1.07 20.31
CA CYS A 53 -37.95 1.05 21.76
C CYS A 53 -38.85 -0.14 22.12
N SER A 54 -38.53 -0.84 23.18
CA SER A 54 -39.32 -1.99 23.67
C SER A 54 -40.51 -1.58 24.54
N SER A 55 -40.62 -0.30 24.92
CA SER A 55 -41.76 0.19 25.70
C SER A 55 -43.01 0.23 24.82
N PRO A 56 -44.18 -0.31 25.28
CA PRO A 56 -45.41 -0.37 24.48
C PRO A 56 -45.94 1.02 24.06
N ASP A 57 -45.67 2.05 24.85
CA ASP A 57 -46.11 3.43 24.58
C ASP A 57 -45.09 4.28 23.85
N CYS A 58 -43.99 3.68 23.37
CA CYS A 58 -42.89 4.42 22.75
C CYS A 58 -42.72 4.04 21.28
N SER A 59 -42.92 5.00 20.38
CA SER A 59 -42.71 4.83 18.94
C SER A 59 -41.26 5.20 18.48
N HIS A 60 -40.31 5.36 19.42
CA HIS A 60 -38.97 5.79 19.10
C HIS A 60 -38.21 4.75 18.30
N ILE A 61 -37.68 5.18 17.14
CA ILE A 61 -36.89 4.36 16.23
C ILE A 61 -35.55 5.05 15.97
N LYS A 62 -34.45 4.29 16.04
CA LYS A 62 -33.12 4.73 15.68
C LYS A 62 -32.56 3.88 14.55
N LYS A 63 -32.21 4.51 13.41
CA LYS A 63 -31.53 3.86 12.29
C LYS A 63 -30.03 4.11 12.37
N VAL A 64 -29.23 3.06 12.27
CA VAL A 64 -27.76 3.12 12.21
C VAL A 64 -27.31 2.57 10.87
N CYS A 65 -26.94 3.46 9.94
CA CYS A 65 -26.52 3.10 8.60
C CYS A 65 -25.16 2.41 8.59
N PHE A 66 -24.98 1.42 7.73
CA PHE A 66 -23.72 0.72 7.56
C PHE A 66 -22.66 1.62 6.92
N ARG A 67 -21.40 1.25 7.13
CA ARG A 67 -20.23 1.97 6.65
C ARG A 67 -19.49 1.14 5.60
N CYS A 68 -18.86 1.81 4.61
CA CYS A 68 -18.21 1.16 3.48
C CYS A 68 -16.92 0.38 3.84
N LYS A 69 -16.32 0.64 4.99
CA LYS A 69 -15.06 0.05 5.47
C LYS A 69 -13.88 0.24 4.49
N SER A 70 -14.04 1.08 3.46
CA SER A 70 -12.96 1.38 2.51
C SER A 70 -11.86 2.19 3.20
N ARG A 71 -10.59 1.84 2.93
CA ARG A 71 -9.43 2.61 3.40
C ARG A 71 -9.36 4.00 2.76
N SER A 72 -9.88 4.15 1.54
CA SER A 72 -9.95 5.43 0.83
C SER A 72 -11.08 6.34 1.32
N CYS A 73 -12.01 5.82 2.13
CA CYS A 73 -13.05 6.65 2.74
C CYS A 73 -12.47 7.40 3.94
N PRO A 74 -12.49 8.74 3.98
CA PRO A 74 -11.91 9.50 5.08
C PRO A 74 -12.49 9.12 6.44
N HIS A 75 -13.79 8.83 6.50
CA HIS A 75 -14.43 8.42 7.75
C HIS A 75 -14.02 7.00 8.20
N CYS A 76 -14.02 6.03 7.28
CA CYS A 76 -13.71 4.63 7.61
C CYS A 76 -12.20 4.41 7.73
N GLY A 77 -11.41 5.07 6.86
CA GLY A 77 -9.96 4.95 6.81
C GLY A 77 -9.28 5.50 8.05
N VAL A 78 -9.74 6.65 8.56
CA VAL A 78 -9.19 7.24 9.80
C VAL A 78 -9.37 6.28 10.97
N LYS A 79 -10.58 5.73 11.16
CA LYS A 79 -10.84 4.76 12.22
C LYS A 79 -9.96 3.50 12.09
N ALA A 80 -9.91 2.93 10.88
CA ALA A 80 -9.09 1.75 10.62
C ALA A 80 -7.58 2.03 10.83
N GLY A 81 -7.12 3.22 10.41
CA GLY A 81 -5.74 3.66 10.63
C GLY A 81 -5.41 3.80 12.11
N ALA A 82 -6.27 4.43 12.89
CA ALA A 82 -6.07 4.58 14.33
C ALA A 82 -6.01 3.21 15.04
N GLN A 83 -6.91 2.28 14.71
CA GLN A 83 -6.89 0.92 15.26
C GLN A 83 -5.61 0.17 14.88
N TRP A 84 -5.16 0.31 13.63
CA TRP A 84 -3.91 -0.30 13.17
C TRP A 84 -2.69 0.28 13.90
N ILE A 85 -2.63 1.60 14.11
CA ILE A 85 -1.54 2.25 14.85
C ILE A 85 -1.49 1.73 16.29
N GLN A 86 -2.64 1.68 16.98
CA GLN A 86 -2.69 1.14 18.36
C GLN A 86 -2.21 -0.31 18.41
N TYR A 87 -2.66 -1.14 17.47
CA TYR A 87 -2.21 -2.53 17.38
C TYR A 87 -0.70 -2.61 17.12
N LEU A 88 -0.17 -1.83 16.16
CA LEU A 88 1.26 -1.81 15.87
C LEU A 88 2.07 -1.40 17.11
N LEU A 89 1.67 -0.33 17.80
CA LEU A 89 2.34 0.14 19.01
C LEU A 89 2.34 -0.87 20.15
N SER A 90 1.36 -1.78 20.19
CA SER A 90 1.36 -2.88 21.18
C SER A 90 2.32 -4.02 20.84
N LEU A 91 2.80 -4.10 19.60
CA LEU A 91 3.68 -5.16 19.13
C LEU A 91 5.16 -4.73 19.03
N VAL A 92 5.39 -3.44 18.73
CA VAL A 92 6.76 -2.96 18.51
C VAL A 92 7.47 -2.71 19.86
N PRO A 93 8.76 -3.12 20.00
CA PRO A 93 9.53 -2.85 21.20
C PRO A 93 9.84 -1.35 21.33
N ASP A 94 9.94 -0.89 22.58
CA ASP A 94 10.38 0.46 22.93
C ASP A 94 11.91 0.55 22.82
N CYS A 95 12.39 0.80 21.63
CA CYS A 95 13.81 0.93 21.30
C CYS A 95 14.00 1.86 20.10
N PRO A 96 15.23 2.31 19.80
CA PRO A 96 15.49 3.14 18.61
C PRO A 96 15.17 2.40 17.30
N TRP A 97 14.56 3.13 16.35
CA TRP A 97 14.18 2.65 15.04
C TRP A 97 14.87 3.46 13.94
N GLN A 98 15.23 2.79 12.85
CA GLN A 98 15.72 3.40 11.61
C GLN A 98 14.66 3.25 10.52
N HIS A 99 14.37 4.37 9.84
CA HIS A 99 13.47 4.41 8.69
C HIS A 99 14.28 4.39 7.40
N ILE A 100 13.92 3.48 6.50
CA ILE A 100 14.59 3.28 5.20
C ILE A 100 13.53 3.31 4.10
N VAL A 101 13.77 4.07 3.04
CA VAL A 101 12.90 4.14 1.88
C VAL A 101 13.55 3.42 0.70
N PHE A 102 12.86 2.42 0.16
CA PHE A 102 13.29 1.68 -1.02
C PHE A 102 12.52 2.16 -2.24
N THR A 103 13.22 2.73 -3.20
CA THR A 103 12.64 3.27 -4.44
C THR A 103 13.05 2.44 -5.64
N LEU A 104 12.37 2.68 -6.77
CA LEU A 104 12.74 2.19 -8.09
C LEU A 104 13.08 3.35 -9.01
N PRO A 105 13.94 3.16 -10.01
CA PRO A 105 14.07 4.08 -11.13
C PRO A 105 12.73 4.34 -11.79
N CYS A 106 12.50 5.58 -12.25
CA CYS A 106 11.20 5.97 -12.83
C CYS A 106 10.83 5.14 -14.08
N GLN A 107 11.83 4.63 -14.79
CA GLN A 107 11.65 3.73 -15.94
C GLN A 107 10.83 2.46 -15.59
N TYR A 108 10.88 2.01 -14.33
CA TYR A 108 10.14 0.82 -13.87
C TYR A 108 8.75 1.12 -13.32
N TRP A 109 8.38 2.38 -13.16
CA TRP A 109 7.11 2.74 -12.53
C TRP A 109 5.91 2.26 -13.35
N SER A 110 5.96 2.43 -14.68
CA SER A 110 4.93 1.92 -15.60
C SER A 110 4.80 0.39 -15.53
N LEU A 111 5.94 -0.32 -15.47
CA LEU A 111 5.95 -1.77 -15.29
C LEU A 111 5.25 -2.21 -13.99
N VAL A 112 5.53 -1.55 -12.86
CA VAL A 112 4.87 -1.84 -11.58
C VAL A 112 3.39 -1.47 -11.61
N PHE A 113 3.01 -0.41 -12.33
CA PHE A 113 1.62 -0.02 -12.50
C PHE A 113 0.79 -1.13 -13.16
N HIS A 114 1.29 -1.75 -14.22
CA HIS A 114 0.63 -2.83 -14.94
C HIS A 114 0.76 -4.19 -14.22
N ASN A 115 1.77 -4.36 -13.38
CA ASN A 115 2.06 -5.60 -12.64
C ASN A 115 2.02 -5.37 -11.12
N ARG A 116 0.86 -4.97 -10.58
CA ARG A 116 0.73 -4.55 -9.17
C ARG A 116 1.14 -5.60 -8.13
N ARG A 117 1.17 -6.88 -8.49
CA ARG A 117 1.73 -7.96 -7.66
C ARG A 117 3.20 -7.69 -7.27
N LEU A 118 3.94 -6.93 -8.10
CA LEU A 118 5.31 -6.54 -7.79
C LEU A 118 5.43 -5.70 -6.51
N LEU A 119 4.40 -4.94 -6.12
CA LEU A 119 4.40 -4.17 -4.87
C LEU A 119 4.61 -5.05 -3.63
N ALA A 120 3.92 -6.20 -3.57
CA ALA A 120 4.09 -7.15 -2.48
C ALA A 120 5.49 -7.80 -2.51
N GLU A 121 5.99 -8.12 -3.70
CA GLU A 121 7.34 -8.66 -3.87
C GLU A 121 8.42 -7.64 -3.48
N MET A 122 8.25 -6.36 -3.84
CA MET A 122 9.14 -5.28 -3.42
C MET A 122 9.18 -5.17 -1.89
N SER A 123 8.02 -5.18 -1.25
CA SER A 123 7.91 -5.13 0.21
C SER A 123 8.65 -6.31 0.87
N ARG A 124 8.45 -7.53 0.36
CA ARG A 124 9.15 -8.71 0.83
C ARG A 124 10.67 -8.60 0.63
N ILE A 125 11.13 -8.18 -0.56
CA ILE A 125 12.55 -8.02 -0.86
C ILE A 125 13.20 -6.96 0.05
N ALA A 126 12.51 -5.85 0.34
CA ALA A 126 13.00 -4.85 1.28
C ALA A 126 13.25 -5.44 2.67
N ALA A 127 12.30 -6.21 3.19
CA ALA A 127 12.46 -6.93 4.46
C ALA A 127 13.61 -7.97 4.40
N ASP A 128 13.68 -8.77 3.32
CA ASP A 128 14.71 -9.79 3.13
C ASP A 128 16.14 -9.19 3.07
N VAL A 129 16.31 -7.96 2.54
CA VAL A 129 17.59 -7.26 2.54
C VAL A 129 18.06 -6.96 3.96
N ILE A 130 17.16 -6.42 4.79
CA ILE A 130 17.48 -6.06 6.17
C ILE A 130 17.71 -7.33 7.00
N GLN A 131 16.84 -8.33 6.87
CA GLN A 131 16.99 -9.61 7.56
C GLN A 131 18.32 -10.31 7.23
N GLU A 132 18.74 -10.27 5.95
CA GLU A 132 20.04 -10.86 5.55
C GLU A 132 21.22 -10.16 6.21
N ILE A 133 21.19 -8.82 6.29
CA ILE A 133 22.23 -8.04 6.98
C ILE A 133 22.28 -8.41 8.48
N CYS A 134 21.10 -8.53 9.09
CA CYS A 134 20.95 -8.86 10.50
C CYS A 134 21.41 -10.30 10.79
N ARG A 135 21.05 -11.26 9.92
CA ARG A 135 21.47 -12.66 10.03
C ARG A 135 22.98 -12.82 9.98
N GLN A 136 23.69 -12.04 9.11
CA GLN A 136 25.15 -12.03 9.06
C GLN A 136 25.80 -11.48 10.35
N ALA A 137 25.06 -10.69 11.11
CA ALA A 137 25.50 -10.09 12.37
C ALA A 137 25.04 -10.85 13.61
N ASP A 138 24.34 -11.99 13.44
CA ASP A 138 23.64 -12.72 14.50
C ASP A 138 22.68 -11.82 15.28
N VAL A 139 21.73 -11.19 14.56
CA VAL A 139 20.73 -10.25 15.13
C VAL A 139 19.35 -10.58 14.56
N VAL A 140 18.35 -10.68 15.42
CA VAL A 140 16.93 -10.76 15.04
C VAL A 140 16.30 -9.38 15.23
N PRO A 141 16.03 -8.63 14.16
CA PRO A 141 15.46 -7.29 14.23
C PRO A 141 13.93 -7.31 14.34
N GLY A 142 13.34 -6.21 14.83
CA GLY A 142 11.95 -5.86 14.55
C GLY A 142 11.87 -5.17 13.18
N ILE A 143 10.94 -5.60 12.31
CA ILE A 143 10.76 -5.00 10.97
C ILE A 143 9.28 -4.88 10.67
N PHE A 144 8.88 -3.74 10.09
CA PHE A 144 7.62 -3.64 9.36
C PHE A 144 7.78 -2.79 8.10
N THR A 145 6.92 -3.03 7.12
CA THR A 145 6.93 -2.35 5.83
C THR A 145 5.57 -1.75 5.50
N VAL A 146 5.59 -0.62 4.80
CA VAL A 146 4.40 0.04 4.28
C VAL A 146 4.61 0.33 2.80
N ILE A 147 3.66 -0.11 1.96
CA ILE A 147 3.68 0.15 0.52
C ILE A 147 3.08 1.54 0.28
N HIS A 148 3.87 2.43 -0.33
CA HIS A 148 3.40 3.69 -0.86
C HIS A 148 3.43 3.66 -2.38
N THR A 149 2.44 4.28 -3.01
CA THR A 149 2.30 4.26 -4.47
C THR A 149 2.16 5.64 -5.09
N TRP A 150 2.25 6.71 -4.27
CA TRP A 150 2.09 8.10 -4.70
C TRP A 150 3.19 8.97 -4.11
N GLY A 151 3.73 9.86 -4.95
CA GLY A 151 4.66 10.91 -4.54
C GLY A 151 3.94 12.10 -3.88
N ARG A 152 4.70 13.14 -3.50
CA ARG A 152 4.15 14.39 -2.95
C ARG A 152 3.33 15.18 -3.97
N ASP A 153 3.64 15.02 -5.25
CA ASP A 153 2.96 15.55 -6.43
C ASP A 153 1.65 14.82 -6.77
N GLN A 154 1.31 13.80 -5.98
CA GLN A 154 0.18 12.90 -6.19
C GLN A 154 0.28 12.07 -7.49
N GLU A 155 1.48 11.94 -8.04
CA GLU A 155 1.76 11.06 -9.16
C GLU A 155 2.13 9.65 -8.72
N TRP A 156 2.04 8.71 -9.66
CA TRP A 156 2.40 7.32 -9.42
C TRP A 156 3.89 7.18 -9.15
N HIS A 157 4.24 6.81 -7.94
CA HIS A 157 5.61 6.64 -7.46
C HIS A 157 5.68 5.46 -6.49
N PRO A 158 5.81 4.23 -6.99
CA PRO A 158 5.84 3.04 -6.13
C PRO A 158 7.14 2.99 -5.31
N HIS A 159 7.00 2.93 -4.01
CA HIS A 159 8.13 2.81 -3.07
C HIS A 159 7.70 2.12 -1.79
N ILE A 160 8.67 1.59 -1.06
CA ILE A 160 8.45 0.89 0.20
C ILE A 160 9.09 1.69 1.33
N HIS A 161 8.29 2.04 2.31
CA HIS A 161 8.78 2.48 3.60
C HIS A 161 9.02 1.26 4.47
N LEU A 162 10.22 1.12 5.01
CA LEU A 162 10.58 0.08 5.95
C LEU A 162 11.07 0.75 7.23
N SER A 163 10.56 0.30 8.36
CA SER A 163 11.09 0.64 9.67
C SER A 163 11.69 -0.62 10.28
N THR A 164 12.90 -0.49 10.81
CA THR A 164 13.62 -1.56 11.50
C THR A 164 14.22 -1.06 12.79
N THR A 165 14.30 -1.91 13.80
CA THR A 165 15.05 -1.59 15.01
C THR A 165 16.53 -1.35 14.67
N THR A 166 17.22 -0.44 15.38
CA THR A 166 18.68 -0.20 15.23
C THR A 166 19.52 -1.22 15.95
N GLY A 167 19.12 -2.48 15.85
CA GLY A 167 19.70 -3.65 16.50
C GLY A 167 18.64 -4.72 16.66
N GLY A 168 18.92 -5.67 17.52
CA GLY A 168 17.98 -6.75 17.85
C GLY A 168 18.59 -7.73 18.83
N VAL A 169 17.87 -8.81 19.03
CA VAL A 169 18.26 -9.88 19.96
C VAL A 169 19.18 -10.87 19.25
N THR A 170 20.29 -11.22 19.86
CA THR A 170 21.25 -12.22 19.38
C THR A 170 20.85 -13.63 19.83
N SER A 171 21.56 -14.66 19.35
CA SER A 171 21.34 -16.06 19.73
C SER A 171 21.55 -16.33 21.20
N ASP A 172 22.35 -15.52 21.89
CA ASP A 172 22.58 -15.59 23.36
C ASP A 172 21.60 -14.73 24.18
N HIS A 173 20.50 -14.26 23.55
CA HIS A 173 19.45 -13.41 24.13
C HIS A 173 19.91 -12.04 24.63
N THR A 174 21.02 -11.52 24.13
CA THR A 174 21.49 -10.16 24.44
C THR A 174 21.09 -9.19 23.33
N TRP A 175 21.01 -7.89 23.66
CA TRP A 175 20.77 -6.85 22.67
C TRP A 175 22.06 -6.42 22.00
N LYS A 176 22.08 -6.40 20.67
CA LYS A 176 23.21 -5.92 19.88
C LYS A 176 22.77 -4.81 18.92
N ASN A 177 23.41 -3.66 19.03
CA ASN A 177 23.16 -2.54 18.11
C ASN A 177 23.73 -2.84 16.72
N LEU A 178 22.96 -2.45 15.70
CA LEU A 178 23.33 -2.61 14.30
C LEU A 178 22.91 -1.38 13.51
N HIS A 179 23.81 -0.84 12.70
CA HIS A 179 23.54 0.28 11.83
C HIS A 179 23.48 -0.17 10.36
N PHE A 180 22.47 0.33 9.62
CA PHE A 180 22.24 -0.03 8.23
C PHE A 180 22.83 1.04 7.31
N TYR A 181 23.96 0.75 6.70
CA TYR A 181 24.65 1.65 5.78
C TYR A 181 23.97 1.65 4.41
N ALA A 182 23.58 2.83 3.92
CA ALA A 182 22.86 3.01 2.66
C ALA A 182 23.51 2.28 1.47
N ARG A 183 24.85 2.36 1.34
CA ARG A 183 25.59 1.72 0.25
C ARG A 183 25.38 0.19 0.20
N LYS A 184 25.45 -0.49 1.34
CA LYS A 184 25.25 -1.94 1.42
C LYS A 184 23.79 -2.30 1.12
N VAL A 185 22.84 -1.61 1.76
CA VAL A 185 21.40 -1.82 1.58
C VAL A 185 21.02 -1.61 0.11
N MET A 186 21.46 -0.50 -0.50
CA MET A 186 21.14 -0.15 -1.88
C MET A 186 21.69 -1.17 -2.90
N SER A 187 22.92 -1.66 -2.73
CA SER A 187 23.48 -2.66 -3.65
C SER A 187 22.73 -3.99 -3.58
N MET A 188 22.35 -4.43 -2.38
CA MET A 188 21.54 -5.65 -2.19
C MET A 188 20.13 -5.50 -2.74
N TRP A 189 19.50 -4.32 -2.54
CA TRP A 189 18.19 -4.00 -3.09
C TRP A 189 18.20 -4.06 -4.61
N ARG A 190 19.11 -3.32 -5.26
CA ARG A 190 19.28 -3.31 -6.72
C ARG A 190 19.43 -4.72 -7.28
N TYR A 191 20.36 -5.50 -6.75
CA TYR A 191 20.59 -6.87 -7.19
C TYR A 191 19.33 -7.75 -7.10
N ARG A 192 18.61 -7.69 -5.97
CA ARG A 192 17.43 -8.53 -5.77
C ARG A 192 16.25 -8.12 -6.64
N ILE A 193 16.05 -6.83 -6.86
CA ILE A 193 15.00 -6.33 -7.77
C ILE A 193 15.31 -6.73 -9.22
N THR A 194 16.52 -6.49 -9.70
CA THR A 194 16.93 -6.90 -11.04
C THR A 194 16.74 -8.40 -11.24
N ARG A 195 17.15 -9.21 -10.27
CA ARG A 195 16.96 -10.67 -10.31
C ARG A 195 15.48 -11.08 -10.32
N LEU A 196 14.62 -10.41 -9.54
CA LEU A 196 13.16 -10.64 -9.56
C LEU A 196 12.60 -10.40 -10.96
N LEU A 197 12.88 -9.22 -11.52
CA LEU A 197 12.37 -8.82 -12.83
C LEU A 197 12.89 -9.73 -13.94
N SER A 198 14.17 -10.07 -13.92
CA SER A 198 14.79 -10.98 -14.89
C SER A 198 14.16 -12.38 -14.86
N ARG A 199 13.87 -12.92 -13.67
CA ARG A 199 13.25 -14.27 -13.53
C ARG A 199 11.80 -14.30 -13.96
N LYS A 200 11.06 -13.23 -13.71
CA LYS A 200 9.61 -13.14 -13.98
C LYS A 200 9.29 -12.51 -15.33
N TYR A 201 10.28 -12.33 -16.20
CA TYR A 201 10.06 -11.70 -17.50
C TYR A 201 8.85 -12.23 -18.29
N PRO A 202 8.65 -13.56 -18.50
CA PRO A 202 7.52 -14.06 -19.26
C PRO A 202 6.17 -13.87 -18.55
N ASP A 203 6.19 -13.62 -17.24
CA ASP A 203 4.99 -13.43 -16.42
C ASP A 203 4.59 -11.95 -16.28
N LEU A 204 5.41 -11.03 -16.81
CA LEU A 204 5.17 -9.59 -16.70
C LEU A 204 4.40 -9.06 -17.89
N VAL A 205 3.44 -8.20 -17.63
CA VAL A 205 2.82 -7.35 -18.65
C VAL A 205 3.79 -6.23 -18.96
N ILE A 206 4.40 -6.25 -20.14
CA ILE A 206 5.31 -5.18 -20.60
C ILE A 206 4.46 -4.04 -21.15
N PRO A 207 4.49 -2.83 -20.56
CA PRO A 207 3.72 -1.71 -21.07
C PRO A 207 4.30 -1.19 -22.40
N ASP A 208 3.47 -0.53 -23.20
CA ASP A 208 3.86 0.00 -24.53
C ASP A 208 5.11 0.88 -24.48
N ALA A 209 5.26 1.65 -23.41
CA ALA A 209 6.45 2.48 -23.18
C ALA A 209 7.76 1.69 -23.03
N LEU A 210 7.68 0.39 -22.79
CA LEU A 210 8.84 -0.53 -22.65
C LEU A 210 8.79 -1.66 -23.70
N ALA A 211 8.03 -1.47 -24.79
CA ALA A 211 7.85 -2.52 -25.81
C ALA A 211 9.17 -2.92 -26.46
N ALA A 212 10.06 -1.96 -26.71
CA ALA A 212 11.37 -2.23 -27.30
C ALA A 212 12.25 -3.10 -26.39
N GLU A 213 12.33 -2.76 -25.10
CA GLU A 213 13.06 -3.49 -24.08
C GLU A 213 12.44 -4.85 -23.78
N GLY A 214 11.13 -4.96 -23.91
CA GLY A 214 10.36 -6.17 -23.69
C GLY A 214 10.27 -7.10 -24.90
N SER A 215 10.81 -6.73 -26.06
CA SER A 215 10.71 -7.46 -27.32
C SER A 215 11.35 -8.86 -27.27
N SER A 216 12.45 -8.99 -26.53
CA SER A 216 13.12 -10.26 -26.29
C SER A 216 13.69 -10.35 -24.87
N LYS A 217 13.99 -11.58 -24.41
CA LYS A 217 14.67 -11.79 -23.10
C LYS A 217 16.04 -11.12 -23.06
N ARG A 218 16.73 -11.04 -24.20
CA ARG A 218 18.05 -10.40 -24.31
C ARG A 218 17.94 -8.89 -24.12
N ASP A 219 16.97 -8.24 -24.76
CA ASP A 219 16.77 -6.81 -24.67
C ASP A 219 16.30 -6.43 -23.27
N TRP A 220 15.41 -7.24 -22.70
CA TRP A 220 14.97 -7.07 -21.31
C TRP A 220 16.11 -7.14 -20.30
N ASN A 221 17.01 -8.14 -20.41
CA ASN A 221 18.16 -8.22 -19.51
C ASN A 221 19.10 -7.02 -19.67
N ARG A 222 19.33 -6.55 -20.90
CA ARG A 222 20.12 -5.33 -21.16
C ARG A 222 19.52 -4.09 -20.54
N PHE A 223 18.18 -3.97 -20.54
CA PHE A 223 17.48 -2.86 -19.92
C PHE A 223 17.59 -2.88 -18.39
N LEU A 224 17.70 -4.06 -17.79
CA LEU A 224 17.85 -4.22 -16.33
C LEU A 224 19.28 -3.96 -15.82
N ASP A 225 20.31 -4.07 -16.66
CA ASP A 225 21.73 -3.84 -16.34
C ASP A 225 22.04 -2.34 -16.22
#